data_b922015347d8d0c57f7b18e1456e7c8b
#
_entry.id   b922015347d8d0c57f7b18e1456e7c8b
#
_cell.length_a   1.000
_cell.length_b   1.000
_cell.length_c   1.000
_cell.angle_alpha   90.00
_cell.angle_beta   90.00
_cell.angle_gamma   90.00
#
_symmetry.space_group_name_H-M   'P 1'
#
loop_
_entity.id
_entity.type
_entity.pdbx_description
1 polymer ?
#
loop_
_entity_poly.entity_id
_entity_poly.type
_entity_poly.pdbx_seq_one_letter_code
_entity_poly.pdbx_strand_id
1 'polypeptide(L)'
;MFALLCPAKAGLTSDVDTQGLGERGLALYKGGETQRWMKQMRTAQLDRSTSETKISVTLNLDGTGVYDNQTGIGFFDHMLDQLSRHSLIDMTIRAEGDTHIDDHHTVEDTGIAIGQALVAALGDKKGIARYGSCKLPMDDAQIACALDLSARPYLIWNVDFPSAKIGGFDSELVREFFQALSTHGGITLHIDQVHGINSHHIAEAAFKAVSRALRMAVAPDARLDGALPSTKGAL
;
A
#
# COMPACT_ATOMS: atom_id res chain seq x y z
N MET A 1 -47.32 29.38 4.32
CA MET A 1 -48.66 28.99 3.91
C MET A 1 -48.57 28.49 2.48
N PHE A 2 -48.40 27.19 2.33
CA PHE A 2 -48.80 26.35 1.20
C PHE A 2 -48.38 24.92 1.53
N ALA A 3 -49.36 24.16 1.96
CA ALA A 3 -49.29 22.71 2.09
C ALA A 3 -49.63 22.11 0.72
N LEU A 4 -48.94 21.09 0.30
CA LEU A 4 -49.36 20.24 -0.81
C LEU A 4 -49.26 18.77 -0.44
N LEU A 5 -50.41 18.17 -0.50
CA LEU A 5 -50.85 16.83 -0.21
C LEU A 5 -50.09 15.75 -1.04
N CYS A 6 -49.90 14.63 -0.39
CA CYS A 6 -49.65 13.32 -0.94
C CYS A 6 -50.94 12.72 -1.52
N PRO A 7 -50.95 12.01 -2.65
CA PRO A 7 -52.06 11.10 -2.96
C PRO A 7 -51.65 9.62 -2.74
N ALA A 8 -52.68 8.89 -2.35
CA ALA A 8 -52.71 7.53 -1.87
C ALA A 8 -52.55 6.46 -2.96
N LYS A 9 -52.23 5.28 -2.47
CA LYS A 9 -52.21 3.93 -3.03
C LYS A 9 -53.30 3.65 -4.06
N ALA A 10 -52.89 3.01 -5.17
CA ALA A 10 -53.77 2.16 -5.97
C ALA A 10 -53.19 0.74 -6.00
N GLY A 11 -53.93 -0.22 -5.47
CA GLY A 11 -53.64 -1.64 -5.59
C GLY A 11 -54.01 -2.15 -6.97
N LEU A 12 -53.23 -3.07 -7.47
CA LEU A 12 -53.56 -3.93 -8.60
C LEU A 12 -53.32 -5.36 -8.19
N THR A 13 -54.39 -6.07 -7.93
CA THR A 13 -54.49 -7.52 -7.95
C THR A 13 -54.59 -7.97 -9.42
N SER A 14 -53.72 -8.86 -9.86
CA SER A 14 -54.00 -9.67 -11.04
C SER A 14 -53.52 -11.08 -10.79
N ASP A 15 -54.47 -11.98 -10.74
CA ASP A 15 -54.33 -13.42 -10.77
C ASP A 15 -53.49 -13.83 -11.99
N VAL A 16 -52.44 -14.58 -11.78
CA VAL A 16 -51.69 -15.28 -12.86
C VAL A 16 -52.08 -16.76 -12.78
N ASP A 17 -52.77 -17.17 -13.80
CA ASP A 17 -53.21 -18.53 -14.10
C ASP A 17 -52.01 -19.48 -14.14
N THR A 18 -52.02 -20.49 -13.25
CA THR A 18 -51.06 -21.58 -13.22
C THR A 18 -51.56 -22.83 -13.88
N GLN A 19 -51.75 -22.79 -15.20
CA GLN A 19 -51.92 -24.05 -15.98
C GLN A 19 -51.11 -23.97 -17.27
N GLY A 20 -50.06 -24.79 -17.32
CA GLY A 20 -49.45 -25.17 -18.59
C GLY A 20 -47.98 -24.84 -18.79
N LEU A 21 -47.09 -25.43 -18.01
CA LEU A 21 -45.72 -25.65 -18.50
C LEU A 21 -45.31 -27.09 -18.15
N GLY A 22 -45.23 -27.88 -19.20
CA GLY A 22 -44.88 -29.27 -19.18
C GLY A 22 -43.48 -29.53 -18.62
N GLU A 23 -43.38 -30.77 -18.16
CA GLU A 23 -42.14 -31.44 -17.73
C GLU A 23 -41.04 -31.37 -18.79
N ARG A 24 -40.17 -30.39 -18.75
CA ARG A 24 -38.83 -30.49 -19.35
C ARG A 24 -37.91 -29.47 -18.68
N GLY A 25 -36.94 -29.94 -17.92
CA GLY A 25 -35.77 -29.18 -17.55
C GLY A 25 -35.52 -28.97 -16.06
N LEU A 26 -35.71 -29.98 -15.21
CA LEU A 26 -34.90 -30.07 -14.02
C LEU A 26 -33.47 -30.40 -14.46
N ALA A 27 -32.74 -29.38 -14.91
CA ALA A 27 -31.30 -29.48 -14.97
C ALA A 27 -30.81 -29.58 -13.52
N LEU A 28 -30.41 -30.77 -13.14
CA LEU A 28 -29.64 -31.05 -11.93
C LEU A 28 -28.48 -30.06 -11.89
N TYR A 29 -28.58 -29.06 -11.05
CA TYR A 29 -27.44 -28.32 -10.55
C TYR A 29 -26.63 -29.32 -9.72
N LYS A 30 -25.82 -30.15 -10.39
CA LYS A 30 -24.75 -30.89 -9.76
C LYS A 30 -23.86 -29.85 -9.10
N GLY A 31 -23.69 -30.02 -7.80
CA GLY A 31 -22.94 -29.15 -6.95
C GLY A 31 -21.64 -28.65 -7.61
N GLY A 32 -21.62 -27.36 -7.99
CA GLY A 32 -20.39 -26.69 -8.28
C GLY A 32 -19.58 -26.71 -7.01
N GLU A 33 -18.52 -27.51 -7.01
CA GLU A 33 -17.43 -27.33 -6.10
C GLU A 33 -17.10 -25.83 -6.17
N THR A 34 -17.45 -25.09 -5.13
CA THR A 34 -16.85 -23.80 -4.88
C THR A 34 -15.36 -24.11 -4.73
N GLN A 35 -14.61 -24.04 -5.83
CA GLN A 35 -13.17 -23.91 -5.75
C GLN A 35 -12.94 -22.65 -4.93
N ARG A 36 -12.81 -22.87 -3.64
CA ARG A 36 -12.30 -21.89 -2.69
C ARG A 36 -10.85 -21.71 -3.15
N TRP A 37 -10.63 -20.71 -4.02
CA TRP A 37 -9.28 -20.27 -4.37
C TRP A 37 -8.58 -20.05 -3.05
N MET A 38 -7.68 -20.95 -2.68
CA MET A 38 -6.77 -20.67 -1.58
C MET A 38 -5.98 -19.45 -2.06
N LYS A 39 -6.38 -18.28 -1.59
CA LYS A 39 -5.67 -17.03 -1.83
C LYS A 39 -4.26 -17.27 -1.29
N GLN A 40 -3.30 -17.46 -2.18
CA GLN A 40 -1.91 -17.56 -1.78
C GLN A 40 -1.61 -16.29 -1.01
N MET A 41 -1.26 -16.39 0.27
CA MET A 41 -0.93 -15.23 1.07
C MET A 41 0.33 -14.60 0.48
N ARG A 42 0.24 -13.32 0.16
CA ARG A 42 1.36 -12.55 -0.39
C ARG A 42 2.24 -12.05 0.77
N THR A 43 3.04 -12.98 1.29
CA THR A 43 3.93 -12.76 2.43
C THR A 43 5.38 -12.93 2.03
N ALA A 44 6.27 -12.21 2.68
CA ALA A 44 7.71 -12.40 2.55
C ALA A 44 8.40 -12.19 3.90
N GLN A 45 9.47 -12.92 4.10
CA GLN A 45 10.46 -12.68 5.14
C GLN A 45 11.82 -12.49 4.48
N LEU A 46 12.57 -11.50 4.93
CA LEU A 46 13.89 -11.18 4.43
C LEU A 46 14.80 -10.82 5.60
N ASP A 47 15.97 -11.46 5.63
CA ASP A 47 17.04 -11.13 6.55
C ASP A 47 18.23 -10.60 5.72
N ARG A 48 18.73 -9.42 6.09
CA ARG A 48 19.86 -8.74 5.45
C ARG A 48 20.92 -8.41 6.50
N SER A 49 22.15 -8.77 6.24
CA SER A 49 23.28 -8.49 7.14
C SER A 49 24.46 -7.96 6.35
N THR A 50 25.02 -6.86 6.82
CA THR A 50 26.24 -6.24 6.33
C THR A 50 27.27 -6.12 7.47
N SER A 51 28.36 -5.41 7.26
CA SER A 51 29.27 -5.02 8.35
C SER A 51 28.68 -3.90 9.24
N GLU A 52 27.67 -3.17 8.75
CA GLU A 52 27.11 -1.96 9.35
C GLU A 52 25.75 -2.21 9.99
N THR A 53 24.95 -3.11 9.41
CA THR A 53 23.57 -3.35 9.84
C THR A 53 23.17 -4.82 9.84
N LYS A 54 22.19 -5.17 10.69
CA LYS A 54 21.45 -6.44 10.66
C LYS A 54 19.98 -6.13 10.66
N ILE A 55 19.26 -6.53 9.62
CA ILE A 55 17.87 -6.17 9.42
C ILE A 55 17.04 -7.40 9.09
N SER A 56 15.93 -7.57 9.77
CA SER A 56 14.90 -8.57 9.49
C SER A 56 13.60 -7.87 9.18
N VAL A 57 12.96 -8.24 8.07
CA VAL A 57 11.67 -7.70 7.62
C VAL A 57 10.71 -8.83 7.34
N THR A 58 9.52 -8.78 7.90
CA THR A 58 8.40 -9.65 7.53
C THR A 58 7.25 -8.78 7.04
N LEU A 59 6.72 -9.10 5.86
CA LEU A 59 5.58 -8.41 5.24
C LEU A 59 4.43 -9.37 4.97
N ASN A 60 3.18 -8.86 5.14
CA ASN A 60 1.96 -9.47 4.64
C ASN A 60 1.15 -8.41 3.88
N LEU A 61 1.11 -8.50 2.55
CA LEU A 61 0.42 -7.53 1.69
C LEU A 61 -1.11 -7.61 1.81
N ASP A 62 -1.64 -8.72 2.32
CA ASP A 62 -3.06 -8.96 2.54
C ASP A 62 -3.46 -8.74 4.01
N GLY A 63 -2.68 -7.96 4.73
CA GLY A 63 -2.83 -7.66 6.15
C GLY A 63 -3.91 -6.63 6.47
N THR A 64 -3.86 -6.12 7.70
CA THR A 64 -4.76 -5.11 8.26
C THR A 64 -4.02 -3.89 8.80
N GLY A 65 -2.70 -3.81 8.54
CA GLY A 65 -1.82 -2.75 9.00
C GLY A 65 -1.40 -2.96 10.46
N VAL A 66 -1.20 -4.21 10.88
CA VAL A 66 -0.54 -4.55 12.12
C VAL A 66 0.95 -4.28 11.98
N TYR A 67 1.55 -3.67 12.99
CA TYR A 67 2.96 -3.32 12.95
C TYR A 67 3.67 -3.63 14.25
N ASP A 68 4.94 -3.96 14.14
CA ASP A 68 5.90 -4.11 15.24
C ASP A 68 7.29 -3.77 14.67
N ASN A 69 7.61 -2.46 14.65
CA ASN A 69 8.80 -1.92 14.03
C ASN A 69 9.76 -1.37 15.07
N GLN A 70 10.99 -1.84 15.06
CA GLN A 70 12.02 -1.49 16.03
C GLN A 70 13.37 -1.36 15.32
N THR A 71 13.77 -0.13 15.06
CA THR A 71 15.07 0.20 14.44
C THR A 71 16.03 0.86 15.43
N GLY A 72 15.53 1.21 16.62
CA GLY A 72 16.26 1.99 17.60
C GLY A 72 16.24 3.50 17.33
N ILE A 73 15.63 3.94 16.23
CA ILE A 73 15.51 5.36 15.83
C ILE A 73 14.05 5.76 15.98
N GLY A 74 13.68 6.37 17.09
CA GLY A 74 12.26 6.55 17.49
C GLY A 74 11.40 7.28 16.48
N PHE A 75 11.93 8.32 15.79
CA PHE A 75 11.18 9.00 14.73
C PHE A 75 10.96 8.10 13.51
N PHE A 76 11.97 7.33 13.15
CA PHE A 76 11.89 6.40 12.02
C PHE A 76 10.93 5.24 12.31
N ASP A 77 10.95 4.68 13.52
CA ASP A 77 9.98 3.67 13.98
C ASP A 77 8.55 4.19 13.81
N HIS A 78 8.30 5.45 14.26
CA HIS A 78 7.01 6.10 14.06
C HIS A 78 6.63 6.24 12.57
N MET A 79 7.56 6.56 11.69
CA MET A 79 7.31 6.63 10.23
C MET A 79 7.00 5.27 9.62
N LEU A 80 7.68 4.22 10.04
CA LEU A 80 7.41 2.83 9.61
C LEU A 80 6.04 2.34 10.10
N ASP A 81 5.61 2.76 11.30
CA ASP A 81 4.26 2.49 11.81
C ASP A 81 3.19 3.16 10.94
N GLN A 82 3.42 4.41 10.50
CA GLN A 82 2.54 5.07 9.53
C GLN A 82 2.51 4.32 8.20
N LEU A 83 3.68 3.87 7.70
CA LEU A 83 3.77 3.09 6.47
C LEU A 83 2.92 1.81 6.56
N SER A 84 3.06 1.06 7.64
CA SER A 84 2.31 -0.18 7.87
C SER A 84 0.81 0.11 8.00
N ARG A 85 0.44 1.02 8.90
CA ARG A 85 -0.96 1.27 9.25
C ARG A 85 -1.79 1.78 8.08
N HIS A 86 -1.25 2.70 7.29
CA HIS A 86 -1.99 3.33 6.20
C HIS A 86 -1.94 2.53 4.89
N SER A 87 -0.93 1.68 4.69
CA SER A 87 -0.90 0.74 3.57
C SER A 87 -1.77 -0.50 3.79
N LEU A 88 -2.16 -0.80 5.04
CA LEU A 88 -2.76 -2.06 5.48
C LEU A 88 -1.85 -3.28 5.24
N ILE A 89 -0.57 -3.07 5.04
CA ILE A 89 0.42 -4.14 5.00
C ILE A 89 0.86 -4.41 6.44
N ASP A 90 0.74 -5.66 6.89
CA ASP A 90 1.32 -6.00 8.18
C ASP A 90 2.84 -6.03 8.04
N MET A 91 3.55 -5.37 8.96
CA MET A 91 5.01 -5.27 8.96
C MET A 91 5.58 -5.58 10.33
N THR A 92 6.60 -6.42 10.35
CA THR A 92 7.46 -6.62 11.51
C THR A 92 8.89 -6.34 11.07
N ILE A 93 9.52 -5.34 11.67
CA ILE A 93 10.86 -4.89 11.32
C ILE A 93 11.74 -4.87 12.57
N ARG A 94 12.91 -5.46 12.44
CA ARG A 94 13.99 -5.39 13.44
C ARG A 94 15.24 -4.92 12.72
N ALA A 95 15.85 -3.86 13.22
CA ALA A 95 17.12 -3.37 12.70
C ALA A 95 18.09 -3.08 13.86
N GLU A 96 19.31 -3.53 13.70
CA GLU A 96 20.44 -3.18 14.52
C GLU A 96 21.50 -2.58 13.58
N GLY A 97 21.86 -1.32 13.78
CA GLY A 97 22.86 -0.63 12.96
C GLY A 97 23.87 0.12 13.80
N ASP A 98 24.85 0.67 13.12
CA ASP A 98 25.95 1.46 13.69
C ASP A 98 25.56 2.92 14.01
N THR A 99 24.40 3.10 14.67
CA THR A 99 23.81 4.41 15.00
C THR A 99 24.71 5.30 15.88
N HIS A 100 25.84 4.76 16.37
CA HIS A 100 26.88 5.55 17.03
C HIS A 100 27.68 6.44 16.04
N ILE A 101 27.59 6.15 14.74
CA ILE A 101 28.12 6.99 13.64
C ILE A 101 27.02 8.01 13.29
N ASP A 102 25.92 7.54 12.71
CA ASP A 102 24.68 8.26 12.45
C ASP A 102 23.55 7.27 12.13
N ASP A 103 22.37 7.77 11.76
CA ASP A 103 21.21 6.93 11.43
C ASP A 103 21.16 6.47 9.95
N HIS A 104 22.09 6.94 9.11
CA HIS A 104 22.02 6.79 7.65
C HIS A 104 21.95 5.33 7.22
N HIS A 105 22.95 4.53 7.60
CA HIS A 105 23.01 3.11 7.19
C HIS A 105 21.78 2.32 7.63
N THR A 106 21.28 2.57 8.84
CA THR A 106 20.09 1.90 9.37
C THR A 106 18.84 2.26 8.56
N VAL A 107 18.66 3.53 8.21
CA VAL A 107 17.50 4.01 7.45
C VAL A 107 17.53 3.52 6.01
N GLU A 108 18.67 3.65 5.32
CA GLU A 108 18.84 3.21 3.94
C GLU A 108 18.66 1.70 3.83
N ASP A 109 19.38 0.92 4.63
CA ASP A 109 19.34 -0.54 4.60
C ASP A 109 17.97 -1.11 4.96
N THR A 110 17.21 -0.44 5.84
CA THR A 110 15.81 -0.79 6.11
C THR A 110 14.94 -0.55 4.87
N GLY A 111 15.14 0.55 4.16
CA GLY A 111 14.47 0.83 2.88
C GLY A 111 14.78 -0.23 1.81
N ILE A 112 16.05 -0.66 1.71
CA ILE A 112 16.49 -1.76 0.85
C ILE A 112 15.75 -3.05 1.19
N ALA A 113 15.77 -3.44 2.48
CA ALA A 113 15.16 -4.68 2.95
C ALA A 113 13.65 -4.72 2.72
N ILE A 114 12.93 -3.62 3.00
CA ILE A 114 11.50 -3.50 2.72
C ILE A 114 11.23 -3.61 1.22
N GLY A 115 12.02 -2.93 0.38
CA GLY A 115 11.89 -2.99 -1.08
C GLY A 115 12.04 -4.40 -1.62
N GLN A 116 13.06 -5.13 -1.19
CA GLN A 116 13.31 -6.52 -1.57
C GLN A 116 12.20 -7.47 -1.07
N ALA A 117 11.75 -7.31 0.17
CA ALA A 117 10.64 -8.08 0.73
C ALA A 117 9.33 -7.82 -0.02
N LEU A 118 9.08 -6.56 -0.43
CA LEU A 118 7.92 -6.19 -1.25
C LEU A 118 7.94 -6.90 -2.60
N VAL A 119 9.07 -6.94 -3.29
CA VAL A 119 9.23 -7.66 -4.57
C VAL A 119 8.95 -9.15 -4.37
N ALA A 120 9.50 -9.75 -3.32
CA ALA A 120 9.28 -11.17 -3.00
C ALA A 120 7.80 -11.47 -2.71
N ALA A 121 7.12 -10.62 -1.94
CA ALA A 121 5.70 -10.78 -1.61
C ALA A 121 4.77 -10.55 -2.81
N LEU A 122 5.11 -9.64 -3.73
CA LEU A 122 4.34 -9.37 -4.95
C LEU A 122 4.44 -10.50 -5.97
N GLY A 123 5.52 -11.26 -5.98
CA GLY A 123 5.75 -12.32 -6.95
C GLY A 123 5.67 -11.82 -8.40
N ASP A 124 4.85 -12.45 -9.22
CA ASP A 124 4.70 -12.14 -10.66
C ASP A 124 3.82 -10.93 -10.96
N LYS A 125 3.29 -10.26 -9.94
CA LYS A 125 2.46 -9.05 -10.05
C LYS A 125 1.16 -9.21 -10.85
N LYS A 126 0.68 -10.45 -11.04
CA LYS A 126 -0.58 -10.72 -11.72
C LYS A 126 -1.78 -10.31 -10.86
N GLY A 127 -2.81 -9.78 -11.52
CA GLY A 127 -4.08 -9.47 -10.88
C GLY A 127 -4.04 -8.32 -9.86
N ILE A 128 -2.99 -7.49 -9.82
CA ILE A 128 -2.91 -6.30 -8.97
C ILE A 128 -3.27 -5.03 -9.73
N ALA A 129 -3.69 -3.98 -9.02
CA ALA A 129 -3.99 -2.67 -9.63
C ALA A 129 -2.74 -2.02 -10.25
N ARG A 130 -1.53 -2.31 -9.73
CA ARG A 130 -0.23 -1.84 -10.20
C ARG A 130 0.05 -0.36 -9.92
N TYR A 131 -0.92 0.52 -10.12
CA TYR A 131 -0.79 1.97 -9.94
C TYR A 131 -1.50 2.41 -8.67
N GLY A 132 -0.94 3.41 -8.01
CA GLY A 132 -1.59 4.07 -6.90
C GLY A 132 -1.21 5.54 -6.84
N SER A 133 -2.14 6.36 -6.36
CA SER A 133 -1.89 7.77 -6.13
C SER A 133 -2.69 8.27 -4.93
N CYS A 134 -2.13 9.24 -4.22
CA CYS A 134 -2.80 9.84 -3.08
C CYS A 134 -2.33 11.29 -2.93
N LYS A 135 -3.26 12.20 -2.71
CA LYS A 135 -2.98 13.56 -2.23
C LYS A 135 -3.54 13.66 -0.83
N LEU A 136 -2.69 13.86 0.16
CA LEU A 136 -3.03 13.69 1.58
C LEU A 136 -2.56 14.90 2.39
N PRO A 137 -3.43 15.49 3.24
CA PRO A 137 -3.06 16.53 4.18
C PRO A 137 -2.60 15.93 5.52
N MET A 138 -1.67 16.61 6.18
CA MET A 138 -1.31 16.44 7.58
C MET A 138 -1.11 17.83 8.17
N ASP A 139 -2.12 18.33 8.87
CA ASP A 139 -2.21 19.69 9.40
C ASP A 139 -1.85 20.76 8.34
N ASP A 140 -0.70 21.43 8.49
CA ASP A 140 -0.20 22.43 7.54
C ASP A 140 0.43 21.83 6.27
N ALA A 141 0.80 20.54 6.31
CA ALA A 141 1.45 19.87 5.20
C ALA A 141 0.47 19.16 4.27
N GLN A 142 0.76 19.17 2.99
CA GLN A 142 0.05 18.38 1.98
C GLN A 142 1.04 17.80 0.99
N ILE A 143 1.01 16.47 0.84
CA ILE A 143 1.87 15.72 -0.09
C ILE A 143 0.99 15.04 -1.14
N ALA A 144 1.42 15.10 -2.40
CA ALA A 144 0.92 14.27 -3.48
C ALA A 144 1.92 13.16 -3.79
N CYS A 145 1.40 11.94 -3.96
CA CYS A 145 2.20 10.77 -4.32
C CYS A 145 1.55 10.03 -5.48
N ALA A 146 2.37 9.59 -6.43
CA ALA A 146 1.99 8.63 -7.47
C ALA A 146 3.06 7.55 -7.59
N LEU A 147 2.65 6.28 -7.74
CA LEU A 147 3.58 5.17 -7.93
C LEU A 147 3.09 4.16 -8.97
N ASP A 148 4.07 3.48 -9.59
CA ASP A 148 3.90 2.36 -10.49
C ASP A 148 4.83 1.20 -10.05
N LEU A 149 4.27 0.03 -9.77
CA LEU A 149 5.01 -1.20 -9.47
C LEU A 149 5.62 -1.81 -10.74
N SER A 150 6.35 -1.01 -11.49
CA SER A 150 6.79 -1.23 -12.87
C SER A 150 8.02 -2.12 -13.02
N ALA A 151 8.70 -2.50 -11.93
CA ALA A 151 10.06 -3.06 -11.91
C ALA A 151 11.13 -2.14 -12.56
N ARG A 152 10.82 -0.86 -12.76
CA ARG A 152 11.73 0.19 -13.22
C ARG A 152 11.87 1.25 -12.13
N PRO A 153 12.91 1.16 -11.30
CA PRO A 153 13.09 2.08 -10.19
C PRO A 153 13.34 3.49 -10.68
N TYR A 154 12.60 4.44 -10.14
CA TYR A 154 12.83 5.86 -10.38
C TYR A 154 12.18 6.68 -9.27
N LEU A 155 12.93 7.55 -8.62
CA LEU A 155 12.40 8.48 -7.64
C LEU A 155 12.40 9.91 -8.18
N ILE A 156 11.22 10.55 -8.21
CA ILE A 156 11.08 12.01 -8.28
C ILE A 156 10.78 12.48 -6.86
N TRP A 157 11.65 13.34 -6.36
CA TRP A 157 11.55 13.91 -5.02
C TRP A 157 11.49 15.43 -5.08
N ASN A 158 10.31 15.99 -4.88
CA ASN A 158 10.06 17.41 -4.85
C ASN A 158 9.55 17.81 -3.45
N VAL A 159 10.35 17.50 -2.42
CA VAL A 159 10.01 17.79 -1.02
C VAL A 159 11.19 18.51 -0.37
N ASP A 160 10.91 19.66 0.25
CA ASP A 160 11.87 20.47 0.98
C ASP A 160 11.50 20.51 2.47
N PHE A 161 12.50 20.32 3.33
CA PHE A 161 12.33 20.41 4.76
C PHE A 161 12.85 21.75 5.28
N PRO A 162 12.00 22.55 5.98
CA PRO A 162 12.45 23.82 6.58
C PRO A 162 13.53 23.65 7.67
N SER A 163 13.58 22.47 8.31
CA SER A 163 14.57 22.13 9.32
C SER A 163 15.40 20.92 8.90
N ALA A 164 16.71 20.99 9.11
CA ALA A 164 17.63 19.87 8.87
C ALA A 164 17.39 18.69 9.83
N LYS A 165 16.70 18.90 10.96
CA LYS A 165 16.41 17.85 11.93
C LYS A 165 14.95 17.86 12.37
N ILE A 166 14.43 16.66 12.66
CA ILE A 166 13.13 16.41 13.30
C ILE A 166 13.43 15.68 14.61
N GLY A 167 13.51 16.44 15.71
CA GLY A 167 14.08 15.91 16.94
C GLY A 167 15.57 15.58 16.75
N GLY A 168 15.96 14.34 16.97
CA GLY A 168 17.32 13.84 16.71
C GLY A 168 17.57 13.36 15.28
N PHE A 169 16.50 13.13 14.51
CA PHE A 169 16.54 12.52 13.18
C PHE A 169 16.86 13.54 12.08
N ASP A 170 17.79 13.24 11.19
CA ASP A 170 18.14 14.09 10.05
C ASP A 170 17.07 14.00 8.97
N SER A 171 16.50 15.16 8.56
CA SER A 171 15.37 15.20 7.63
C SER A 171 15.73 14.69 6.22
N GLU A 172 16.99 14.75 5.82
CA GLU A 172 17.47 14.20 4.53
C GLU A 172 17.30 12.68 4.44
N LEU A 173 17.30 11.97 5.56
CA LEU A 173 17.13 10.51 5.61
C LEU A 173 15.74 10.06 5.16
N VAL A 174 14.75 10.94 5.18
CA VAL A 174 13.43 10.65 4.60
C VAL A 174 13.56 10.36 3.10
N ARG A 175 14.35 11.17 2.38
CA ARG A 175 14.61 10.96 0.97
C ARG A 175 15.42 9.68 0.72
N GLU A 176 16.44 9.44 1.52
CA GLU A 176 17.28 8.24 1.39
C GLU A 176 16.49 6.95 1.60
N PHE A 177 15.58 6.93 2.58
CA PHE A 177 14.64 5.82 2.76
C PHE A 177 13.79 5.56 1.50
N PHE A 178 13.16 6.59 0.93
CA PHE A 178 12.31 6.41 -0.27
C PHE A 178 13.15 6.10 -1.52
N GLN A 179 14.38 6.58 -1.61
CA GLN A 179 15.31 6.22 -2.67
C GLN A 179 15.64 4.73 -2.63
N ALA A 180 15.99 4.22 -1.45
CA ALA A 180 16.30 2.81 -1.22
C ALA A 180 15.06 1.92 -1.51
N LEU A 181 13.91 2.29 -0.96
CA LEU A 181 12.64 1.59 -1.19
C LEU A 181 12.27 1.55 -2.69
N SER A 182 12.36 2.68 -3.39
CA SER A 182 12.08 2.77 -4.83
C SER A 182 13.02 1.90 -5.64
N THR A 183 14.32 1.98 -5.35
CA THR A 183 15.37 1.25 -6.08
C THR A 183 15.20 -0.26 -5.93
N HIS A 184 15.07 -0.74 -4.70
CA HIS A 184 15.04 -2.17 -4.40
C HIS A 184 13.65 -2.78 -4.47
N GLY A 185 12.59 -1.96 -4.41
CA GLY A 185 11.21 -2.36 -4.68
C GLY A 185 10.84 -2.37 -6.17
N GLY A 186 11.72 -1.85 -7.04
CA GLY A 186 11.43 -1.70 -8.47
C GLY A 186 10.25 -0.76 -8.72
N ILE A 187 10.16 0.34 -7.96
CA ILE A 187 9.04 1.26 -7.94
C ILE A 187 9.41 2.55 -8.69
N THR A 188 8.59 2.95 -9.65
CA THR A 188 8.59 4.35 -10.09
C THR A 188 7.76 5.12 -9.08
N LEU A 189 8.36 6.07 -8.35
CA LEU A 189 7.76 6.79 -7.22
C LEU A 189 7.95 8.29 -7.39
N HIS A 190 6.86 9.04 -7.38
CA HIS A 190 6.86 10.50 -7.41
C HIS A 190 6.24 11.03 -6.13
N ILE A 191 6.94 11.95 -5.46
CA ILE A 191 6.50 12.58 -4.22
C ILE A 191 6.67 14.09 -4.36
N ASP A 192 5.56 14.80 -4.31
CA ASP A 192 5.50 16.24 -4.51
C ASP A 192 4.90 16.92 -3.27
N GLN A 193 5.64 17.85 -2.67
CA GLN A 193 5.12 18.71 -1.61
C GLN A 193 4.27 19.82 -2.23
N VAL A 194 3.02 19.92 -1.78
CA VAL A 194 2.10 20.98 -2.19
C VAL A 194 2.16 22.14 -1.23
N HIS A 195 2.17 21.83 0.08
CA HIS A 195 2.30 22.76 1.19
C HIS A 195 3.08 22.11 2.33
N GLY A 196 3.52 22.91 3.29
CA GLY A 196 4.09 22.47 4.56
C GLY A 196 5.15 23.43 5.07
N ILE A 197 5.11 23.69 6.38
CA ILE A 197 6.08 24.52 7.10
C ILE A 197 6.68 23.78 8.30
N ASN A 198 6.09 22.67 8.72
CA ASN A 198 6.58 21.83 9.80
C ASN A 198 7.21 20.55 9.21
N SER A 199 8.52 20.36 9.43
CA SER A 199 9.26 19.23 8.86
C SER A 199 8.71 17.86 9.30
N HIS A 200 8.21 17.73 10.55
CA HIS A 200 7.56 16.51 11.02
C HIS A 200 6.29 16.21 10.20
N HIS A 201 5.41 17.20 10.05
CA HIS A 201 4.16 17.03 9.30
C HIS A 201 4.43 16.72 7.82
N ILE A 202 5.46 17.34 7.22
CA ILE A 202 5.88 17.05 5.84
C ILE A 202 6.33 15.60 5.70
N ALA A 203 7.22 15.13 6.59
CA ALA A 203 7.72 13.76 6.58
C ALA A 203 6.57 12.75 6.78
N GLU A 204 5.75 12.94 7.80
CA GLU A 204 4.63 12.04 8.10
C GLU A 204 3.59 12.04 6.97
N ALA A 205 3.29 13.20 6.36
CA ALA A 205 2.43 13.29 5.17
C ALA A 205 3.01 12.50 3.99
N ALA A 206 4.33 12.51 3.79
CA ALA A 206 4.99 11.74 2.73
C ALA A 206 4.84 10.23 2.96
N PHE A 207 5.13 9.74 4.17
CA PHE A 207 4.95 8.34 4.53
C PHE A 207 3.50 7.89 4.37
N LYS A 208 2.54 8.68 4.85
CA LYS A 208 1.09 8.38 4.71
C LYS A 208 0.64 8.39 3.26
N ALA A 209 1.08 9.35 2.44
CA ALA A 209 0.71 9.45 1.03
C ALA A 209 1.25 8.25 0.23
N VAL A 210 2.53 7.87 0.44
CA VAL A 210 3.12 6.67 -0.17
C VAL A 210 2.39 5.42 0.29
N SER A 211 2.09 5.29 1.59
CA SER A 211 1.34 4.16 2.14
C SER A 211 -0.02 3.97 1.44
N ARG A 212 -0.77 5.06 1.27
CA ARG A 212 -2.09 5.03 0.63
C ARG A 212 -1.98 4.69 -0.86
N ALA A 213 -0.99 5.24 -1.55
CA ALA A 213 -0.70 4.90 -2.94
C ALA A 213 -0.28 3.43 -3.08
N LEU A 214 0.59 2.93 -2.19
CA LEU A 214 1.03 1.54 -2.17
C LEU A 214 -0.14 0.59 -1.92
N ARG A 215 -1.02 0.89 -0.95
CA ARG A 215 -2.25 0.14 -0.69
C ARG A 215 -3.11 -0.03 -1.95
N MET A 216 -3.25 1.03 -2.74
CA MET A 216 -4.00 0.98 -4.00
C MET A 216 -3.29 0.09 -5.01
N ALA A 217 -1.98 0.26 -5.17
CA ALA A 217 -1.19 -0.44 -6.19
C ALA A 217 -1.11 -1.96 -5.96
N VAL A 218 -0.99 -2.40 -4.68
CA VAL A 218 -0.95 -3.82 -4.33
C VAL A 218 -2.33 -4.48 -4.27
N ALA A 219 -3.42 -3.68 -4.30
CA ALA A 219 -4.77 -4.22 -4.20
C ALA A 219 -5.08 -5.17 -5.37
N PRO A 220 -5.73 -6.31 -5.11
CA PRO A 220 -6.24 -7.16 -6.19
C PRO A 220 -7.26 -6.40 -7.05
N ASP A 221 -7.13 -6.51 -8.37
CA ASP A 221 -8.15 -6.04 -9.32
C ASP A 221 -8.89 -7.25 -9.92
N ALA A 222 -10.12 -7.48 -9.46
CA ALA A 222 -10.93 -8.61 -9.88
C ALA A 222 -11.25 -8.58 -11.39
N ARG A 223 -11.18 -7.43 -12.05
CA ARG A 223 -11.45 -7.30 -13.49
C ARG A 223 -10.30 -7.83 -14.36
N LEU A 224 -9.10 -7.92 -13.79
CA LEU A 224 -7.94 -8.48 -14.50
C LEU A 224 -7.96 -10.01 -14.58
N ASP A 225 -8.77 -10.68 -13.74
CA ASP A 225 -8.89 -12.15 -13.70
C ASP A 225 -7.51 -12.85 -13.71
N GLY A 226 -6.59 -12.35 -12.88
CA GLY A 226 -5.21 -12.83 -12.79
C GLY A 226 -4.30 -12.46 -13.96
N ALA A 227 -4.74 -11.64 -14.91
CA ALA A 227 -3.87 -11.14 -15.98
C ALA A 227 -2.80 -10.18 -15.45
N LEU A 228 -1.68 -10.11 -16.16
CA LEU A 228 -0.63 -9.14 -15.88
C LEU A 228 -1.09 -7.74 -16.33
N PRO A 229 -1.03 -6.70 -15.46
CA PRO A 229 -1.45 -5.34 -15.81
C PRO A 229 -0.40 -4.63 -16.70
N SER A 230 -0.11 -5.22 -17.86
CA SER A 230 0.90 -4.72 -18.80
C SER A 230 0.57 -5.10 -20.25
N THR A 231 0.58 -4.15 -21.15
CA THR A 231 0.46 -4.38 -22.60
C THR A 231 1.69 -5.04 -23.22
N LYS A 232 2.82 -5.06 -22.49
CA LYS A 232 4.08 -5.66 -22.94
C LYS A 232 4.18 -7.15 -22.56
N GLY A 233 3.27 -7.67 -21.75
CA GLY A 233 3.32 -9.06 -21.23
C GLY A 233 4.44 -9.31 -20.22
N ALA A 234 5.09 -8.25 -19.73
CA ALA A 234 6.13 -8.29 -18.70
C ALA A 234 6.07 -7.05 -17.79
N LEU A 235 6.54 -7.22 -16.53
CA LEU A 235 6.77 -6.17 -15.54
C LEU A 235 8.08 -6.45 -14.81
#